data_7d782a4da6531e0a76fb58f8ad2971fb
#
_entry.id   7d782a4da6531e0a76fb58f8ad2971fb
#
_cell.length_a   1.000
_cell.length_b   1.000
_cell.length_c   1.000
_cell.angle_alpha   90.00
_cell.angle_beta   90.00
_cell.angle_gamma   90.00
#
_symmetry.space_group_name_H-M   'P 1'
#
loop_
_entity.id
_entity.type
_entity.pdbx_description
1 polymer ?
#
loop_
_entity_poly.entity_id
_entity_poly.type
_entity_poly.pdbx_seq_one_letter_code
_entity_poly.pdbx_strand_id
1 'polypeptide(L)'
;MEEQSVEVVEVEESTGGDPVQADLGPTGRPLPDFPIPGPLDGHGPARIIAMVNQKGGVGKTTSTVNLGAALAEYGRRVLLVDFDPQGALSVALGVPAHQLERSVYDLLMDDECSIGDVTVATTVEGLDLVPSNIDLSAAEVALVNEVAREQALARALAPVVDDYDYIIIDCQPSLGLLTVNALTAADGVVIPLECEYFALRGAKLLMDTIAKVRSRLNPRLKVIGVVATMYDARTLHTREVLARVVDAFGDDVFHTVISRTIKFPDATVAGEPITSFAPSHPAADAYRQLARELMTR
;
A
#
# COMPACT_ATOMS: atom_id res chain seq x y z
N MET A 1 69.76 42.42 28.89
CA MET A 1 68.71 42.67 27.81
C MET A 1 68.55 41.38 27.03
N GLU A 2 67.56 40.60 27.46
CA GLU A 2 67.22 39.30 26.86
C GLU A 2 66.13 39.53 25.90
N GLU A 3 66.38 39.20 24.61
CA GLU A 3 65.37 39.16 23.55
C GLU A 3 64.56 37.90 23.67
N GLN A 4 63.28 38.04 23.97
CA GLN A 4 62.32 36.94 23.95
C GLN A 4 61.82 36.76 22.49
N SER A 5 62.18 35.61 21.92
CA SER A 5 61.64 35.15 20.63
C SER A 5 60.18 34.75 20.81
N VAL A 6 59.28 35.34 20.01
CA VAL A 6 57.89 34.98 19.91
C VAL A 6 57.73 33.86 18.87
N GLU A 7 57.35 32.68 19.34
CA GLU A 7 57.01 31.51 18.51
C GLU A 7 55.65 31.72 17.90
N VAL A 8 55.57 31.81 16.57
CA VAL A 8 54.32 31.91 15.80
C VAL A 8 53.80 30.49 15.63
N VAL A 9 52.69 30.18 16.29
CA VAL A 9 51.96 28.94 16.08
C VAL A 9 51.12 29.10 14.81
N GLU A 10 51.47 28.38 13.77
CA GLU A 10 50.63 28.20 12.59
C GLU A 10 49.39 27.41 12.96
N VAL A 11 48.22 28.05 12.84
CA VAL A 11 46.91 27.39 12.95
C VAL A 11 46.63 26.72 11.62
N GLU A 12 46.71 25.40 11.56
CA GLU A 12 46.19 24.61 10.43
C GLU A 12 44.69 24.90 10.24
N GLU A 13 44.35 25.57 9.14
CA GLU A 13 42.97 25.65 8.67
C GLU A 13 42.49 24.23 8.29
N SER A 14 41.68 23.64 9.18
CA SER A 14 40.94 22.45 8.83
C SER A 14 39.95 22.80 7.69
N THR A 15 40.24 22.31 6.49
CA THR A 15 39.31 22.33 5.37
C THR A 15 38.07 21.53 5.74
N GLY A 16 37.09 22.19 6.35
CA GLY A 16 35.74 21.70 6.51
C GLY A 16 35.15 21.47 5.12
N GLY A 17 35.09 20.21 4.68
CA GLY A 17 34.29 19.85 3.50
C GLY A 17 32.87 20.32 3.74
N ASP A 18 32.31 21.05 2.81
CA ASP A 18 30.91 21.42 2.79
C ASP A 18 30.07 20.16 3.01
N PRO A 19 29.05 20.18 3.89
CA PRO A 19 28.16 19.04 4.06
C PRO A 19 27.53 18.77 2.70
N VAL A 20 27.76 17.57 2.16
CA VAL A 20 27.13 17.09 0.94
C VAL A 20 25.63 17.35 1.12
N GLN A 21 25.10 18.30 0.35
CA GLN A 21 23.70 18.65 0.35
C GLN A 21 22.95 17.39 -0.10
N ALA A 22 22.37 16.65 0.84
CA ALA A 22 21.61 15.44 0.54
C ALA A 22 20.48 15.86 -0.40
N ASP A 23 20.35 15.20 -1.55
CA ASP A 23 19.26 15.43 -2.49
C ASP A 23 17.94 15.15 -1.78
N LEU A 24 17.12 16.18 -1.62
CA LEU A 24 15.81 16.06 -0.97
C LEU A 24 14.81 15.44 -1.95
N GLY A 25 14.15 14.40 -1.50
CA GLY A 25 13.04 13.78 -2.23
C GLY A 25 11.79 14.67 -2.28
N PRO A 26 10.74 14.21 -2.96
CA PRO A 26 9.47 14.95 -3.09
C PRO A 26 8.83 15.33 -1.75
N THR A 27 9.09 14.56 -0.70
CA THR A 27 8.60 14.80 0.68
C THR A 27 9.38 15.88 1.44
N GLY A 28 10.38 16.50 0.82
CA GLY A 28 11.27 17.45 1.49
C GLY A 28 12.24 16.79 2.48
N ARG A 29 12.31 15.46 2.53
CA ARG A 29 13.25 14.68 3.35
C ARG A 29 14.33 14.07 2.47
N PRO A 30 15.54 13.80 3.01
CA PRO A 30 16.56 13.04 2.29
C PRO A 30 15.96 11.72 1.78
N LEU A 31 16.22 11.38 0.52
CA LEU A 31 15.72 10.14 -0.06
C LEU A 31 16.68 9.01 0.32
N PRO A 32 16.23 8.01 1.11
CA PRO A 32 17.05 6.85 1.42
C PRO A 32 17.30 6.00 0.17
N ASP A 33 18.43 5.33 0.13
CA ASP A 33 18.64 4.26 -0.84
C ASP A 33 17.93 2.99 -0.33
N PHE A 34 16.87 2.58 -1.03
CA PHE A 34 16.17 1.34 -0.75
C PHE A 34 16.83 0.22 -1.57
N PRO A 35 17.53 -0.73 -0.94
CA PRO A 35 18.26 -1.76 -1.66
C PRO A 35 17.32 -2.65 -2.48
N ILE A 36 17.83 -3.18 -3.58
CA ILE A 36 17.12 -4.22 -4.34
C ILE A 36 17.12 -5.47 -3.47
N PRO A 37 15.91 -6.01 -3.13
CA PRO A 37 15.82 -7.17 -2.26
C PRO A 37 16.37 -8.42 -2.96
N GLY A 38 17.08 -9.25 -2.21
CA GLY A 38 17.52 -10.56 -2.68
C GLY A 38 16.35 -11.55 -2.77
N PRO A 39 16.61 -12.73 -3.40
CA PRO A 39 15.67 -13.84 -3.36
C PRO A 39 15.41 -14.30 -1.93
N LEU A 40 14.25 -14.90 -1.68
CA LEU A 40 13.91 -15.52 -0.40
C LEU A 40 14.39 -16.98 -0.38
N ASP A 41 14.83 -17.47 0.77
CA ASP A 41 15.14 -18.88 0.99
C ASP A 41 13.87 -19.75 1.13
N GLY A 42 12.73 -19.14 1.38
CA GLY A 42 11.41 -19.74 1.51
C GLY A 42 10.31 -18.67 1.49
N HIS A 43 9.05 -19.11 1.42
CA HIS A 43 7.87 -18.23 1.40
C HIS A 43 7.06 -18.39 2.68
N GLY A 44 6.28 -17.34 3.02
CA GLY A 44 5.42 -17.30 4.20
C GLY A 44 6.18 -17.11 5.52
N PRO A 45 5.45 -16.85 6.62
CA PRO A 45 4.04 -16.45 6.62
C PRO A 45 3.82 -15.05 6.04
N ALA A 46 2.69 -14.86 5.38
CA ALA A 46 2.37 -13.62 4.71
C ALA A 46 2.22 -12.43 5.67
N ARG A 47 2.76 -11.29 5.26
CA ARG A 47 2.38 -10.00 5.85
C ARG A 47 1.09 -9.51 5.21
N ILE A 48 0.01 -9.41 6.02
CA ILE A 48 -1.30 -8.98 5.53
C ILE A 48 -1.41 -7.46 5.63
N ILE A 49 -1.68 -6.80 4.49
CA ILE A 49 -1.74 -5.34 4.38
C ILE A 49 -3.11 -4.90 3.86
N ALA A 50 -3.81 -4.04 4.61
CA ALA A 50 -5.03 -3.41 4.13
C ALA A 50 -4.73 -2.06 3.47
N MET A 51 -5.20 -1.89 2.23
CA MET A 51 -5.11 -0.64 1.47
C MET A 51 -6.39 0.16 1.73
N VAL A 52 -6.35 1.16 2.61
CA VAL A 52 -7.57 1.79 3.14
C VAL A 52 -7.56 3.31 2.98
N ASN A 53 -8.65 3.85 2.45
CA ASN A 53 -9.02 5.26 2.57
C ASN A 53 -10.53 5.38 2.32
N GLN A 54 -11.24 6.18 3.14
CA GLN A 54 -12.68 6.41 2.97
C GLN A 54 -13.03 7.24 1.73
N LYS A 55 -12.07 8.03 1.18
CA LYS A 55 -12.26 8.80 -0.04
C LYS A 55 -12.13 7.88 -1.25
N GLY A 56 -13.11 7.92 -2.17
CA GLY A 56 -13.01 7.30 -3.47
C GLY A 56 -12.00 8.02 -4.37
N GLY A 57 -11.43 7.28 -5.33
CA GLY A 57 -10.57 7.89 -6.35
C GLY A 57 -9.15 8.26 -5.92
N VAL A 58 -8.73 7.93 -4.69
CA VAL A 58 -7.38 8.27 -4.18
C VAL A 58 -6.27 7.29 -4.63
N GLY A 59 -6.58 6.35 -5.52
CA GLY A 59 -5.60 5.40 -6.04
C GLY A 59 -5.38 4.16 -5.16
N LYS A 60 -6.35 3.74 -4.32
CA LYS A 60 -6.26 2.48 -3.56
C LYS A 60 -6.03 1.29 -4.48
N THR A 61 -6.98 0.99 -5.34
CA THR A 61 -6.94 -0.10 -6.31
C THR A 61 -5.70 -0.04 -7.20
N THR A 62 -5.39 1.15 -7.74
CA THR A 62 -4.18 1.35 -8.56
C THR A 62 -2.92 1.02 -7.76
N SER A 63 -2.86 1.41 -6.48
CA SER A 63 -1.71 1.09 -5.64
C SER A 63 -1.66 -0.39 -5.26
N THR A 64 -2.82 -1.03 -5.02
CA THR A 64 -2.89 -2.47 -4.72
C THR A 64 -2.35 -3.30 -5.88
N VAL A 65 -2.85 -3.07 -7.12
CA VAL A 65 -2.39 -3.75 -8.33
C VAL A 65 -0.89 -3.60 -8.51
N ASN A 66 -0.42 -2.35 -8.53
CA ASN A 66 0.94 -2.06 -8.96
C ASN A 66 1.99 -2.34 -7.88
N LEU A 67 1.61 -2.22 -6.60
CA LEU A 67 2.47 -2.63 -5.49
C LEU A 67 2.59 -4.16 -5.44
N GLY A 68 1.46 -4.88 -5.60
CA GLY A 68 1.47 -6.34 -5.66
C GLY A 68 2.34 -6.87 -6.81
N ALA A 69 2.18 -6.30 -8.00
CA ALA A 69 2.99 -6.67 -9.15
C ALA A 69 4.48 -6.35 -8.96
N ALA A 70 4.81 -5.19 -8.37
CA ALA A 70 6.20 -4.83 -8.07
C ALA A 70 6.85 -5.74 -7.02
N LEU A 71 6.09 -6.21 -6.01
CA LEU A 71 6.56 -7.21 -5.06
C LEU A 71 6.80 -8.56 -5.74
N ALA A 72 5.91 -8.97 -6.66
CA ALA A 72 6.07 -10.19 -7.45
C ALA A 72 7.30 -10.13 -8.37
N GLU A 73 7.61 -8.99 -9.00
CA GLU A 73 8.85 -8.77 -9.74
C GLU A 73 10.11 -9.00 -8.88
N TYR A 74 10.02 -8.77 -7.55
CA TYR A 74 11.10 -9.07 -6.60
C TYR A 74 11.05 -10.51 -6.04
N GLY A 75 10.32 -11.41 -6.71
CA GLY A 75 10.24 -12.82 -6.35
C GLY A 75 9.41 -13.09 -5.09
N ARG A 76 8.48 -12.21 -4.72
CA ARG A 76 7.54 -12.44 -3.62
C ARG A 76 6.28 -13.11 -4.14
N ARG A 77 5.74 -14.08 -3.39
CA ARG A 77 4.41 -14.63 -3.66
C ARG A 77 3.37 -13.70 -3.06
N VAL A 78 2.49 -13.17 -3.89
CA VAL A 78 1.53 -12.14 -3.49
C VAL A 78 0.11 -12.60 -3.80
N LEU A 79 -0.79 -12.50 -2.81
CA LEU A 79 -2.22 -12.63 -3.00
C LEU A 79 -2.86 -11.24 -2.89
N LEU A 80 -3.57 -10.84 -3.93
CA LEU A 80 -4.43 -9.67 -3.87
C LEU A 80 -5.85 -10.10 -3.53
N VAL A 81 -6.51 -9.36 -2.66
CA VAL A 81 -7.90 -9.58 -2.30
C VAL A 81 -8.70 -8.35 -2.70
N ASP A 82 -9.57 -8.50 -3.69
CA ASP A 82 -10.52 -7.47 -4.06
C ASP A 82 -11.65 -7.45 -3.00
N PHE A 83 -11.69 -6.41 -2.20
CA PHE A 83 -12.65 -6.27 -1.11
C PHE A 83 -13.51 -5.03 -1.28
N ASP A 84 -13.74 -4.68 -2.54
CA ASP A 84 -14.68 -3.65 -2.99
C ASP A 84 -15.76 -4.29 -3.87
N PRO A 85 -17.06 -4.14 -3.56
CA PRO A 85 -18.15 -4.64 -4.40
C PRO A 85 -18.13 -4.16 -5.86
N GLN A 86 -17.39 -3.07 -6.14
CA GLN A 86 -17.21 -2.58 -7.50
C GLN A 86 -16.32 -3.49 -8.36
N GLY A 87 -15.54 -4.38 -7.77
CA GLY A 87 -14.66 -5.32 -8.48
C GLY A 87 -13.56 -4.65 -9.30
N ALA A 88 -13.14 -3.45 -8.90
CA ALA A 88 -12.21 -2.64 -9.70
C ALA A 88 -10.80 -3.25 -9.78
N LEU A 89 -10.35 -3.92 -8.72
CA LEU A 89 -9.08 -4.65 -8.69
C LEU A 89 -9.11 -5.84 -9.67
N SER A 90 -10.21 -6.58 -9.66
CA SER A 90 -10.44 -7.73 -10.55
C SER A 90 -10.37 -7.30 -12.01
N VAL A 91 -11.09 -6.23 -12.36
CA VAL A 91 -11.07 -5.66 -13.71
C VAL A 91 -9.69 -5.19 -14.12
N ALA A 92 -8.96 -4.51 -13.21
CA ALA A 92 -7.62 -3.98 -13.48
C ALA A 92 -6.56 -5.08 -13.73
N LEU A 93 -6.85 -6.33 -13.37
CA LEU A 93 -6.02 -7.51 -13.65
C LEU A 93 -6.59 -8.39 -14.76
N GLY A 94 -7.56 -7.88 -15.52
CA GLY A 94 -8.16 -8.58 -16.66
C GLY A 94 -9.07 -9.75 -16.26
N VAL A 95 -9.47 -9.83 -14.99
CA VAL A 95 -10.38 -10.89 -14.52
C VAL A 95 -11.82 -10.42 -14.65
N PRO A 96 -12.65 -11.10 -15.48
CA PRO A 96 -14.04 -10.74 -15.68
C PRO A 96 -14.92 -11.22 -14.51
N ALA A 97 -14.80 -10.53 -13.37
CA ALA A 97 -15.40 -10.94 -12.10
C ALA A 97 -16.92 -11.24 -12.17
N HIS A 98 -17.64 -10.56 -13.08
CA HIS A 98 -19.06 -10.78 -13.31
C HIS A 98 -19.40 -12.11 -14.03
N GLN A 99 -18.37 -12.82 -14.53
CA GLN A 99 -18.51 -14.15 -15.18
C GLN A 99 -18.01 -15.29 -14.29
N LEU A 100 -17.48 -14.98 -13.12
CA LEU A 100 -17.00 -15.98 -12.18
C LEU A 100 -18.18 -16.59 -11.42
N GLU A 101 -18.14 -17.91 -11.24
CA GLU A 101 -19.13 -18.64 -10.46
C GLU A 101 -19.00 -18.34 -8.96
N ARG A 102 -17.79 -18.04 -8.49
CA ARG A 102 -17.47 -17.75 -7.08
C ARG A 102 -16.55 -16.55 -6.96
N SER A 103 -16.68 -15.83 -5.85
CA SER A 103 -15.93 -14.62 -5.52
C SER A 103 -15.63 -14.55 -4.02
N VAL A 104 -15.04 -13.46 -3.57
CA VAL A 104 -14.85 -13.20 -2.13
C VAL A 104 -16.17 -13.19 -1.35
N TYR A 105 -17.31 -12.93 -2.00
CA TYR A 105 -18.63 -13.05 -1.37
C TYR A 105 -18.89 -14.48 -0.90
N ASP A 106 -18.70 -15.47 -1.78
CA ASP A 106 -18.92 -16.89 -1.47
C ASP A 106 -17.96 -17.35 -0.38
N LEU A 107 -16.70 -16.90 -0.42
CA LEU A 107 -15.70 -17.19 0.61
C LEU A 107 -16.12 -16.70 2.00
N LEU A 108 -16.90 -15.62 2.09
CA LEU A 108 -17.39 -15.09 3.38
C LEU A 108 -18.70 -15.71 3.84
N MET A 109 -19.54 -16.20 2.92
CA MET A 109 -20.93 -16.56 3.17
C MET A 109 -21.24 -18.05 3.06
N ASP A 110 -20.37 -18.82 2.41
CA ASP A 110 -20.52 -20.27 2.23
C ASP A 110 -19.43 -21.01 3.01
N ASP A 111 -19.80 -21.66 4.09
CA ASP A 111 -18.86 -22.43 4.95
C ASP A 111 -18.16 -23.58 4.21
N GLU A 112 -18.69 -24.04 3.07
CA GLU A 112 -18.09 -25.08 2.22
C GLU A 112 -17.12 -24.48 1.19
N CYS A 113 -17.11 -23.17 1.01
CA CYS A 113 -16.22 -22.48 0.06
C CYS A 113 -14.84 -22.24 0.67
N SER A 114 -13.83 -22.85 0.10
CA SER A 114 -12.44 -22.60 0.49
C SER A 114 -11.84 -21.43 -0.29
N ILE A 115 -10.77 -20.82 0.24
CA ILE A 115 -10.05 -19.76 -0.48
C ILE A 115 -9.46 -20.25 -1.81
N GLY A 116 -9.08 -21.53 -1.90
CA GLY A 116 -8.62 -22.14 -3.15
C GLY A 116 -9.69 -22.21 -4.25
N ASP A 117 -10.99 -22.28 -3.87
CA ASP A 117 -12.09 -22.32 -4.83
C ASP A 117 -12.35 -20.95 -5.50
N VAL A 118 -11.88 -19.86 -4.89
CA VAL A 118 -12.09 -18.49 -5.37
C VAL A 118 -10.81 -17.82 -5.87
N THR A 119 -9.63 -18.35 -5.52
CA THR A 119 -8.37 -17.78 -5.97
C THR A 119 -8.12 -18.07 -7.44
N VAL A 120 -7.80 -17.03 -8.20
CA VAL A 120 -7.44 -17.12 -9.62
C VAL A 120 -6.01 -16.64 -9.84
N ALA A 121 -5.27 -17.35 -10.68
CA ALA A 121 -3.96 -16.91 -11.13
C ALA A 121 -4.10 -15.70 -12.07
N THR A 122 -3.22 -14.71 -11.94
CA THR A 122 -3.15 -13.57 -12.86
C THR A 122 -2.15 -13.82 -13.99
N THR A 123 -2.04 -12.87 -14.92
CA THR A 123 -1.00 -12.90 -15.97
C THR A 123 0.40 -12.58 -15.44
N VAL A 124 0.52 -12.14 -14.20
CA VAL A 124 1.80 -11.83 -13.54
C VAL A 124 2.25 -13.02 -12.71
N GLU A 125 3.44 -13.55 -12.99
CA GLU A 125 4.01 -14.66 -12.24
C GLU A 125 4.19 -14.27 -10.74
N GLY A 126 3.73 -15.16 -9.85
CA GLY A 126 3.80 -14.93 -8.40
C GLY A 126 2.73 -13.99 -7.84
N LEU A 127 1.73 -13.61 -8.66
CA LEU A 127 0.62 -12.75 -8.26
C LEU A 127 -0.72 -13.45 -8.50
N ASP A 128 -1.42 -13.77 -7.43
CA ASP A 128 -2.76 -14.36 -7.45
C ASP A 128 -3.80 -13.34 -6.98
N LEU A 129 -5.08 -13.60 -7.29
CA LEU A 129 -6.20 -12.74 -6.97
C LEU A 129 -7.37 -13.53 -6.38
N VAL A 130 -7.94 -13.05 -5.28
CA VAL A 130 -9.32 -13.35 -4.86
C VAL A 130 -10.22 -12.24 -5.40
N PRO A 131 -11.06 -12.53 -6.42
CA PRO A 131 -11.84 -11.51 -7.10
C PRO A 131 -13.11 -11.15 -6.33
N SER A 132 -13.65 -9.97 -6.64
CA SER A 132 -14.93 -9.46 -6.12
C SER A 132 -15.92 -9.15 -7.22
N ASN A 133 -17.19 -9.14 -6.85
CA ASN A 133 -18.28 -8.66 -7.67
C ASN A 133 -19.32 -7.93 -6.81
N ILE A 134 -20.42 -7.49 -7.42
CA ILE A 134 -21.47 -6.71 -6.76
C ILE A 134 -22.14 -7.46 -5.59
N ASP A 135 -22.09 -8.80 -5.58
CA ASP A 135 -22.71 -9.63 -4.54
C ASP A 135 -22.06 -9.39 -3.16
N LEU A 136 -20.80 -8.94 -3.13
CA LEU A 136 -20.12 -8.55 -1.89
C LEU A 136 -20.88 -7.45 -1.12
N SER A 137 -21.70 -6.63 -1.78
CA SER A 137 -22.58 -5.66 -1.11
C SER A 137 -23.60 -6.35 -0.19
N ALA A 138 -24.05 -7.56 -0.55
CA ALA A 138 -24.98 -8.32 0.27
C ALA A 138 -24.31 -8.90 1.51
N ALA A 139 -23.01 -9.22 1.46
CA ALA A 139 -22.26 -9.71 2.62
C ALA A 139 -22.23 -8.67 3.75
N GLU A 140 -22.15 -7.37 3.45
CA GLU A 140 -22.15 -6.33 4.48
C GLU A 140 -23.44 -6.33 5.32
N VAL A 141 -24.57 -6.70 4.70
CA VAL A 141 -25.88 -6.83 5.39
C VAL A 141 -26.00 -8.18 6.10
N ALA A 142 -25.63 -9.27 5.44
CA ALA A 142 -25.75 -10.61 5.97
C ALA A 142 -24.87 -10.83 7.22
N LEU A 143 -23.62 -10.37 7.16
CA LEU A 143 -22.65 -10.46 8.26
C LEU A 143 -23.12 -9.74 9.55
N VAL A 144 -24.05 -8.78 9.47
CA VAL A 144 -24.55 -8.06 10.68
C VAL A 144 -25.09 -9.02 11.74
N ASN A 145 -25.68 -10.15 11.31
CA ASN A 145 -26.27 -11.13 12.22
C ASN A 145 -25.32 -12.29 12.57
N GLU A 146 -24.11 -12.31 11.97
CA GLU A 146 -23.16 -13.40 12.19
C GLU A 146 -22.34 -13.20 13.47
N VAL A 147 -22.03 -14.33 14.13
CA VAL A 147 -21.14 -14.34 15.29
C VAL A 147 -19.71 -14.09 14.86
N ALA A 148 -19.00 -13.22 15.58
CA ALA A 148 -17.62 -12.80 15.23
C ALA A 148 -17.49 -12.28 13.79
N ARG A 149 -18.50 -11.57 13.31
CA ARG A 149 -18.64 -11.00 11.97
C ARG A 149 -17.46 -10.14 11.52
N GLU A 150 -16.76 -9.50 12.48
CA GLU A 150 -15.57 -8.68 12.20
C GLU A 150 -14.33 -9.52 11.90
N GLN A 151 -14.38 -10.83 12.11
CA GLN A 151 -13.27 -11.78 11.90
C GLN A 151 -13.49 -12.69 10.68
N ALA A 152 -14.56 -12.51 9.92
CA ALA A 152 -14.91 -13.38 8.81
C ALA A 152 -13.76 -13.47 7.79
N LEU A 153 -13.20 -12.32 7.35
CA LEU A 153 -12.09 -12.31 6.42
C LEU A 153 -10.80 -12.90 7.03
N ALA A 154 -10.52 -12.63 8.30
CA ALA A 154 -9.33 -13.20 8.96
C ALA A 154 -9.36 -14.72 8.99
N ARG A 155 -10.55 -15.32 9.25
CA ARG A 155 -10.74 -16.78 9.21
C ARG A 155 -10.58 -17.33 7.79
N ALA A 156 -11.12 -16.62 6.81
CA ALA A 156 -11.06 -17.02 5.40
C ALA A 156 -9.64 -17.01 4.84
N LEU A 157 -8.79 -16.07 5.27
CA LEU A 157 -7.39 -15.96 4.83
C LEU A 157 -6.43 -16.89 5.60
N ALA A 158 -6.80 -17.32 6.82
CA ALA A 158 -5.91 -18.12 7.67
C ALA A 158 -5.30 -19.37 7.00
N PRO A 159 -6.03 -20.14 6.15
CA PRO A 159 -5.47 -21.35 5.54
C PRO A 159 -4.31 -21.12 4.57
N VAL A 160 -4.15 -19.91 4.02
CA VAL A 160 -3.14 -19.60 2.97
C VAL A 160 -2.04 -18.64 3.43
N VAL A 161 -2.02 -18.28 4.71
CA VAL A 161 -1.00 -17.33 5.23
C VAL A 161 0.42 -17.87 5.03
N ASP A 162 0.63 -19.17 5.08
CA ASP A 162 1.95 -19.78 4.91
C ASP A 162 2.34 -19.99 3.44
N ASP A 163 1.44 -19.77 2.48
CA ASP A 163 1.66 -19.96 1.05
C ASP A 163 2.18 -18.71 0.35
N TYR A 164 1.96 -17.53 0.95
CA TYR A 164 2.31 -16.22 0.40
C TYR A 164 3.28 -15.45 1.30
N ASP A 165 3.96 -14.46 0.73
CA ASP A 165 4.79 -13.50 1.46
C ASP A 165 4.03 -12.23 1.80
N TYR A 166 3.08 -11.86 0.93
CA TYR A 166 2.20 -10.71 1.10
C TYR A 166 0.76 -11.07 0.71
N ILE A 167 -0.18 -10.61 1.53
CA ILE A 167 -1.61 -10.56 1.18
C ILE A 167 -2.01 -9.10 1.22
N ILE A 168 -2.47 -8.52 0.10
CA ILE A 168 -2.87 -7.11 0.04
C ILE A 168 -4.37 -7.02 -0.23
N ILE A 169 -5.09 -6.38 0.69
CA ILE A 169 -6.56 -6.26 0.64
C ILE A 169 -6.91 -4.87 0.11
N ASP A 170 -7.56 -4.81 -1.06
CA ASP A 170 -8.09 -3.56 -1.63
C ASP A 170 -9.47 -3.25 -1.04
N CYS A 171 -9.55 -2.24 -0.19
CA CYS A 171 -10.77 -1.93 0.54
C CYS A 171 -11.66 -0.94 -0.21
N GLN A 172 -12.99 -1.13 -0.12
CA GLN A 172 -13.97 -0.14 -0.59
C GLN A 172 -13.78 1.24 0.09
N PRO A 173 -14.25 2.34 -0.54
CA PRO A 173 -14.14 3.69 0.03
C PRO A 173 -15.19 3.95 1.12
N SER A 174 -15.19 3.15 2.16
CA SER A 174 -16.09 3.27 3.32
C SER A 174 -15.37 2.89 4.60
N LEU A 175 -16.00 3.12 5.75
CA LEU A 175 -15.55 2.62 7.06
C LEU A 175 -16.58 1.67 7.66
N GLY A 176 -17.29 0.92 6.78
CA GLY A 176 -18.28 -0.09 7.12
C GLY A 176 -17.69 -1.40 7.62
N LEU A 177 -18.54 -2.43 7.72
CA LEU A 177 -18.19 -3.73 8.27
C LEU A 177 -17.11 -4.45 7.44
N LEU A 178 -17.12 -4.31 6.11
CA LEU A 178 -16.09 -4.88 5.25
C LEU A 178 -14.71 -4.26 5.57
N THR A 179 -14.62 -2.93 5.68
CA THR A 179 -13.35 -2.29 6.06
C THR A 179 -12.89 -2.71 7.46
N VAL A 180 -13.81 -2.89 8.41
CA VAL A 180 -13.47 -3.42 9.75
C VAL A 180 -12.93 -4.85 9.63
N ASN A 181 -13.49 -5.70 8.78
CA ASN A 181 -12.96 -7.04 8.50
C ASN A 181 -11.54 -6.99 7.95
N ALA A 182 -11.29 -6.15 6.95
CA ALA A 182 -9.95 -5.98 6.38
C ALA A 182 -8.93 -5.53 7.45
N LEU A 183 -9.28 -4.54 8.28
CA LEU A 183 -8.43 -4.06 9.38
C LEU A 183 -8.24 -5.13 10.48
N THR A 184 -9.22 -5.99 10.70
CA THR A 184 -9.13 -7.06 11.70
C THR A 184 -8.21 -8.18 11.21
N ALA A 185 -8.20 -8.47 9.93
CA ALA A 185 -7.34 -9.47 9.30
C ALA A 185 -5.89 -8.98 9.12
N ALA A 186 -5.66 -7.68 8.96
CA ALA A 186 -4.38 -7.11 8.56
C ALA A 186 -3.35 -7.02 9.71
N ASP A 187 -2.07 -7.19 9.38
CA ASP A 187 -0.96 -6.82 10.26
C ASP A 187 -0.70 -5.31 10.20
N GLY A 188 -1.00 -4.70 9.05
CA GLY A 188 -0.79 -3.28 8.88
C GLY A 188 -1.64 -2.62 7.80
N VAL A 189 -1.64 -1.29 7.84
CA VAL A 189 -2.42 -0.44 6.95
C VAL A 189 -1.50 0.45 6.14
N VAL A 190 -1.69 0.47 4.82
CA VAL A 190 -1.15 1.50 3.93
C VAL A 190 -2.30 2.41 3.54
N ILE A 191 -2.08 3.72 3.62
CA ILE A 191 -3.10 4.74 3.39
C ILE A 191 -2.71 5.55 2.14
N PRO A 192 -3.23 5.21 0.94
CA PRO A 192 -3.09 6.07 -0.23
C PRO A 192 -3.85 7.37 0.00
N LEU A 193 -3.16 8.50 -0.18
CA LEU A 193 -3.69 9.81 0.11
C LEU A 193 -3.41 10.75 -1.06
N GLU A 194 -4.48 11.20 -1.72
CA GLU A 194 -4.38 12.19 -2.78
C GLU A 194 -3.96 13.56 -2.21
N CYS A 195 -3.00 14.22 -2.86
CA CYS A 195 -2.49 15.53 -2.44
C CYS A 195 -3.51 16.66 -2.69
N GLU A 196 -4.66 16.62 -2.00
CA GLU A 196 -5.73 17.62 -2.02
C GLU A 196 -6.03 18.20 -0.65
N TYR A 197 -6.62 19.41 -0.61
CA TYR A 197 -6.84 20.22 0.59
C TYR A 197 -7.58 19.49 1.73
N PHE A 198 -8.57 18.63 1.41
CA PHE A 198 -9.35 17.91 2.42
C PHE A 198 -8.77 16.55 2.84
N ALA A 199 -7.61 16.18 2.31
CA ALA A 199 -7.00 14.86 2.55
C ALA A 199 -6.79 14.56 4.05
N LEU A 200 -6.28 15.53 4.81
CA LEU A 200 -6.00 15.38 6.25
C LEU A 200 -7.25 15.17 7.11
N ARG A 201 -8.40 15.77 6.73
CA ARG A 201 -9.66 15.59 7.48
C ARG A 201 -10.18 14.16 7.37
N GLY A 202 -10.11 13.58 6.17
CA GLY A 202 -10.50 12.19 5.95
C GLY A 202 -9.55 11.21 6.67
N ALA A 203 -8.25 11.49 6.62
CA ALA A 203 -7.25 10.67 7.28
C ALA A 203 -7.47 10.59 8.80
N LYS A 204 -7.89 11.68 9.46
CA LYS A 204 -8.17 11.67 10.90
C LYS A 204 -9.27 10.67 11.28
N LEU A 205 -10.39 10.66 10.54
CA LEU A 205 -11.49 9.73 10.82
C LEU A 205 -11.08 8.27 10.59
N LEU A 206 -10.25 8.01 9.58
CA LEU A 206 -9.66 6.69 9.36
C LEU A 206 -8.75 6.30 10.53
N MET A 207 -7.88 7.20 11.01
CA MET A 207 -7.01 6.93 12.17
C MET A 207 -7.81 6.63 13.44
N ASP A 208 -8.93 7.32 13.68
CA ASP A 208 -9.83 7.02 14.79
C ASP A 208 -10.45 5.61 14.66
N THR A 209 -10.78 5.18 13.44
CA THR A 209 -11.30 3.83 13.18
C THR A 209 -10.22 2.77 13.39
N ILE A 210 -9.00 2.98 12.87
CA ILE A 210 -7.86 2.09 13.09
C ILE A 210 -7.58 1.95 14.60
N ALA A 211 -7.61 3.04 15.36
CA ALA A 211 -7.40 3.01 16.81
C ALA A 211 -8.48 2.17 17.52
N LYS A 212 -9.74 2.26 17.10
CA LYS A 212 -10.84 1.44 17.64
C LYS A 212 -10.66 -0.04 17.32
N VAL A 213 -10.32 -0.38 16.07
CA VAL A 213 -10.05 -1.77 15.67
C VAL A 213 -8.85 -2.31 16.45
N ARG A 214 -7.74 -1.55 16.53
CA ARG A 214 -6.55 -1.95 17.28
C ARG A 214 -6.85 -2.22 18.76
N SER A 215 -7.69 -1.39 19.39
CA SER A 215 -7.99 -1.55 20.82
C SER A 215 -8.96 -2.68 21.14
N ARG A 216 -9.81 -3.12 20.18
CA ARG A 216 -10.92 -4.03 20.45
C ARG A 216 -10.85 -5.37 19.72
N LEU A 217 -10.26 -5.40 18.53
CA LEU A 217 -10.33 -6.55 17.62
C LEU A 217 -8.93 -7.05 17.22
N ASN A 218 -8.00 -6.15 16.89
CA ASN A 218 -6.68 -6.53 16.39
C ASN A 218 -5.55 -5.68 17.03
N PRO A 219 -5.05 -6.05 18.21
CA PRO A 219 -4.00 -5.30 18.90
C PRO A 219 -2.67 -5.18 18.14
N ARG A 220 -2.44 -6.06 17.14
CA ARG A 220 -1.21 -6.06 16.33
C ARG A 220 -1.25 -5.05 15.18
N LEU A 221 -2.44 -4.53 14.83
CA LEU A 221 -2.62 -3.62 13.71
C LEU A 221 -1.75 -2.37 13.83
N LYS A 222 -0.93 -2.10 12.82
CA LYS A 222 -0.05 -0.93 12.73
C LYS A 222 -0.39 -0.09 11.50
N VAL A 223 -0.14 1.21 11.56
CA VAL A 223 -0.04 2.02 10.34
C VAL A 223 1.36 1.79 9.78
N ILE A 224 1.47 1.18 8.60
CA ILE A 224 2.74 0.98 7.89
C ILE A 224 3.18 2.30 7.27
N GLY A 225 2.21 3.03 6.69
CA GLY A 225 2.50 4.36 6.19
C GLY A 225 1.41 4.97 5.34
N VAL A 226 1.62 6.25 5.04
CA VAL A 226 0.80 7.07 4.15
C VAL A 226 1.56 7.25 2.83
N VAL A 227 0.99 6.84 1.71
CA VAL A 227 1.57 7.05 0.38
C VAL A 227 0.86 8.20 -0.33
N ALA A 228 1.61 9.24 -0.68
CA ALA A 228 1.09 10.37 -1.44
C ALA A 228 0.84 9.93 -2.89
N THR A 229 -0.39 10.12 -3.35
CA THR A 229 -0.82 9.76 -4.71
C THR A 229 -1.25 10.98 -5.50
N MET A 230 -1.36 10.81 -6.82
CA MET A 230 -1.73 11.87 -7.76
C MET A 230 -0.90 13.14 -7.60
N TYR A 231 0.34 12.97 -7.18
CA TYR A 231 1.28 14.07 -7.00
C TYR A 231 1.65 14.71 -8.32
N ASP A 232 1.68 16.06 -8.35
CA ASP A 232 2.19 16.83 -9.49
C ASP A 232 3.19 17.87 -8.96
N ALA A 233 4.49 17.58 -9.17
CA ALA A 233 5.59 18.44 -8.73
C ALA A 233 5.55 19.86 -9.32
N ARG A 234 4.83 20.06 -10.43
CA ARG A 234 4.73 21.36 -11.11
C ARG A 234 3.78 22.32 -10.40
N THR A 235 2.88 21.81 -9.56
CA THR A 235 1.88 22.63 -8.87
C THR A 235 2.33 22.95 -7.45
N LEU A 236 2.23 24.22 -7.06
CA LEU A 236 2.51 24.66 -5.69
C LEU A 236 1.57 23.98 -4.70
N HIS A 237 0.30 23.85 -5.08
CA HIS A 237 -0.73 23.24 -4.24
C HIS A 237 -0.38 21.82 -3.77
N THR A 238 0.01 20.92 -4.68
CA THR A 238 0.33 19.54 -4.29
C THR A 238 1.57 19.46 -3.41
N ARG A 239 2.56 20.34 -3.63
CA ARG A 239 3.76 20.43 -2.78
C ARG A 239 3.40 20.89 -1.36
N GLU A 240 2.57 21.93 -1.23
CA GLU A 240 2.12 22.43 0.08
C GLU A 240 1.27 21.41 0.84
N VAL A 241 0.38 20.69 0.14
CA VAL A 241 -0.42 19.62 0.76
C VAL A 241 0.49 18.47 1.22
N LEU A 242 1.46 18.06 0.39
CA LEU A 242 2.40 17.01 0.77
C LEU A 242 3.23 17.43 2.00
N ALA A 243 3.72 18.67 2.06
CA ALA A 243 4.44 19.17 3.23
C ALA A 243 3.58 19.07 4.51
N ARG A 244 2.30 19.47 4.45
CA ARG A 244 1.37 19.32 5.58
C ARG A 244 1.08 17.88 5.96
N VAL A 245 1.07 16.94 4.99
CA VAL A 245 0.94 15.50 5.26
C VAL A 245 2.18 15.00 6.00
N VAL A 246 3.38 15.42 5.56
CA VAL A 246 4.63 15.11 6.25
C VAL A 246 4.65 15.68 7.66
N ASP A 247 4.22 16.93 7.86
CA ASP A 247 4.12 17.55 9.18
C ASP A 247 3.16 16.80 10.10
N ALA A 248 2.06 16.25 9.55
CA ALA A 248 1.03 15.56 10.34
C ALA A 248 1.38 14.11 10.68
N PHE A 249 2.05 13.38 9.78
CA PHE A 249 2.32 11.95 9.89
C PHE A 249 3.82 11.61 10.08
N GLY A 250 4.73 12.57 9.93
CA GLY A 250 6.16 12.38 10.15
C GLY A 250 6.74 11.24 9.32
N ASP A 251 7.41 10.32 10.01
CA ASP A 251 8.08 9.16 9.40
C ASP A 251 7.12 8.10 8.85
N ASP A 252 5.83 8.16 9.24
CA ASP A 252 4.81 7.30 8.65
C ASP A 252 4.52 7.66 7.18
N VAL A 253 4.93 8.83 6.67
CA VAL A 253 4.81 9.13 5.23
C VAL A 253 5.90 8.39 4.46
N PHE A 254 5.52 7.65 3.42
CA PHE A 254 6.48 7.06 2.50
C PHE A 254 7.31 8.16 1.81
N HIS A 255 8.60 7.90 1.57
CA HIS A 255 9.45 8.80 0.76
C HIS A 255 9.02 8.78 -0.70
N THR A 256 8.56 7.60 -1.15
CA THR A 256 8.05 7.40 -2.50
C THR A 256 6.69 8.04 -2.67
N VAL A 257 6.52 8.84 -3.74
CA VAL A 257 5.24 9.43 -4.14
C VAL A 257 4.80 8.88 -5.50
N ILE A 258 3.48 8.75 -5.68
CA ILE A 258 2.89 8.26 -6.94
C ILE A 258 2.36 9.46 -7.72
N SER A 259 3.01 9.76 -8.83
CA SER A 259 2.63 10.88 -9.69
C SER A 259 1.39 10.57 -10.51
N ARG A 260 0.61 11.61 -10.83
CA ARG A 260 -0.53 11.49 -11.75
C ARG A 260 -0.03 11.19 -13.16
N THR A 261 -0.61 10.18 -13.80
CA THR A 261 -0.36 9.84 -15.21
C THR A 261 -1.58 9.22 -15.87
N ILE A 262 -1.73 9.41 -17.16
CA ILE A 262 -2.76 8.76 -17.99
C ILE A 262 -2.45 7.27 -18.21
N LYS A 263 -1.23 6.83 -17.91
CA LYS A 263 -0.84 5.42 -18.11
C LYS A 263 -1.53 4.45 -17.16
N PHE A 264 -1.99 4.91 -16.00
CA PHE A 264 -2.75 4.04 -15.10
C PHE A 264 -4.13 3.65 -15.67
N PRO A 265 -4.98 4.58 -16.15
CA PRO A 265 -6.20 4.21 -16.85
C PRO A 265 -5.95 3.32 -18.08
N ASP A 266 -4.92 3.63 -18.90
CA ASP A 266 -4.55 2.82 -20.06
C ASP A 266 -4.23 1.38 -19.66
N ALA A 267 -3.41 1.18 -18.60
CA ALA A 267 -3.04 -0.12 -18.06
C ALA A 267 -4.26 -0.88 -17.52
N THR A 268 -5.16 -0.18 -16.80
CA THR A 268 -6.42 -0.78 -16.32
C THR A 268 -7.28 -1.30 -17.46
N VAL A 269 -7.40 -0.55 -18.57
CA VAL A 269 -8.14 -1.00 -19.77
C VAL A 269 -7.48 -2.22 -20.41
N ALA A 270 -6.14 -2.29 -20.37
CA ALA A 270 -5.39 -3.46 -20.86
C ALA A 270 -5.50 -4.68 -19.93
N GLY A 271 -5.97 -4.51 -18.67
CA GLY A 271 -6.02 -5.58 -17.68
C GLY A 271 -4.63 -5.97 -17.15
N GLU A 272 -3.69 -5.03 -17.14
CA GLU A 272 -2.29 -5.27 -16.77
C GLU A 272 -1.78 -4.23 -15.76
N PRO A 273 -0.90 -4.61 -14.81
CA PRO A 273 -0.22 -3.63 -13.99
C PRO A 273 0.74 -2.76 -14.80
N ILE A 274 1.03 -1.54 -14.30
CA ILE A 274 1.92 -0.60 -15.00
C ILE A 274 3.32 -1.17 -15.23
N THR A 275 3.78 -2.06 -14.38
CA THR A 275 5.09 -2.71 -14.45
C THR A 275 5.21 -3.64 -15.67
N SER A 276 4.09 -4.24 -16.12
CA SER A 276 3.99 -5.02 -17.36
C SER A 276 3.62 -4.16 -18.55
N PHE A 277 2.60 -3.29 -18.38
CA PHE A 277 2.07 -2.45 -19.46
C PHE A 277 3.08 -1.41 -19.98
N ALA A 278 3.84 -0.78 -19.09
CA ALA A 278 4.82 0.24 -19.43
C ALA A 278 6.05 0.14 -18.51
N PRO A 279 6.89 -0.92 -18.63
CA PRO A 279 7.92 -1.28 -17.66
C PRO A 279 9.02 -0.24 -17.48
N SER A 280 9.30 0.60 -18.48
CA SER A 280 10.28 1.68 -18.42
C SER A 280 9.68 3.06 -18.08
N HIS A 281 8.37 3.13 -17.77
CA HIS A 281 7.74 4.38 -17.41
C HIS A 281 8.05 4.75 -15.94
N PRO A 282 8.28 6.06 -15.60
CA PRO A 282 8.56 6.48 -14.23
C PRO A 282 7.53 6.03 -13.18
N ALA A 283 6.27 5.80 -13.58
CA ALA A 283 5.25 5.28 -12.67
C ALA A 283 5.50 3.81 -12.28
N ALA A 284 6.06 2.97 -13.17
CA ALA A 284 6.49 1.62 -12.84
C ALA A 284 7.65 1.64 -11.86
N ASP A 285 8.64 2.50 -12.10
CA ASP A 285 9.77 2.67 -11.18
C ASP A 285 9.35 3.18 -9.81
N ALA A 286 8.35 4.07 -9.74
CA ALA A 286 7.79 4.55 -8.48
C ALA A 286 7.18 3.40 -7.66
N TYR A 287 6.44 2.47 -8.28
CA TYR A 287 5.91 1.30 -7.54
C TYR A 287 6.98 0.28 -7.17
N ARG A 288 8.01 0.08 -7.99
CA ARG A 288 9.21 -0.72 -7.62
C ARG A 288 9.90 -0.12 -6.40
N GLN A 289 10.06 1.21 -6.38
CA GLN A 289 10.64 1.92 -5.23
C GLN A 289 9.74 1.81 -4.00
N LEU A 290 8.41 1.97 -4.14
CA LEU A 290 7.45 1.81 -3.04
C LEU A 290 7.49 0.38 -2.47
N ALA A 291 7.62 -0.63 -3.32
CA ALA A 291 7.76 -2.02 -2.89
C ALA A 291 9.05 -2.22 -2.07
N ARG A 292 10.18 -1.68 -2.53
CA ARG A 292 11.44 -1.72 -1.77
C ARG A 292 11.33 -0.99 -0.44
N GLU A 293 10.74 0.19 -0.42
CA GLU A 293 10.50 0.96 0.81
C GLU A 293 9.59 0.21 1.77
N LEU A 294 8.51 -0.43 1.28
CA LEU A 294 7.61 -1.26 2.08
C LEU A 294 8.32 -2.44 2.75
N MET A 295 9.25 -3.09 2.02
CA MET A 295 10.01 -4.23 2.55
C MET A 295 11.00 -3.84 3.65
N THR A 296 11.35 -2.57 3.78
CA THR A 296 12.23 -2.07 4.85
C THR A 296 11.48 -1.62 6.10
N ARG A 297 10.15 -1.49 6.03
CA ARG A 297 9.26 -1.09 7.13
C ARG A 297 8.67 -2.31 7.82
#